data_414fe9c913e302bb7526f4d50757193b
#
_entry.id   414fe9c913e302bb7526f4d50757193b
#
_cell.length_a   1.000
_cell.length_b   1.000
_cell.length_c   1.000
_cell.angle_alpha   90.00
_cell.angle_beta   90.00
_cell.angle_gamma   90.00
#
_symmetry.space_group_name_H-M   'P 1'
#
loop_
_entity.id
_entity.type
_entity.pdbx_description
1 polymer ?
#
loop_
_entity_poly.entity_id
_entity_poly.type
_entity_poly.pdbx_seq_one_letter_code
_entity_poly.pdbx_strand_id
1 'polypeptide(L)'
;MNILSIIHDLSLVNGETKRMACPVCNTKNTFTVTNNMGSIVWNCYKASCTAGGGTRTSLTANDIRKTLGRVAEETHAITFDRPEWFVRDYKKIASFSDQWQLDAQDLGLLYDVREHRVVFPVVHGGVTVDATGRSLGNRIPKWKRYGKSVLPYVSGRGKTAVVVEDCV
;
A
#
# COMPACT_ATOMS: atom_id res chain seq x y z
N MET A 1 -27.66 -6.17 20.91
CA MET A 1 -26.37 -5.52 21.13
C MET A 1 -26.05 -4.72 19.86
N ASN A 2 -25.79 -3.41 19.97
CA ASN A 2 -25.58 -2.56 18.78
C ASN A 2 -24.10 -2.65 18.37
N ILE A 3 -23.82 -3.12 17.15
CA ILE A 3 -22.44 -3.23 16.62
C ILE A 3 -21.73 -1.88 16.64
N LEU A 4 -22.44 -0.79 16.34
CA LEU A 4 -21.86 0.57 16.34
C LEU A 4 -21.34 0.99 17.72
N SER A 5 -22.04 0.64 18.80
CA SER A 5 -21.57 0.90 20.16
C SER A 5 -20.24 0.21 20.43
N ILE A 6 -20.14 -1.07 20.10
CA ILE A 6 -18.88 -1.83 20.27
C ILE A 6 -17.74 -1.20 19.45
N ILE A 7 -18.03 -0.76 18.24
CA ILE A 7 -17.04 -0.16 17.34
C ILE A 7 -16.56 1.19 17.89
N HIS A 8 -17.44 2.01 18.44
CA HIS A 8 -17.08 3.27 19.08
C HIS A 8 -16.19 3.06 20.32
N ASP A 9 -16.49 2.04 21.12
CA ASP A 9 -15.71 1.70 22.31
C ASP A 9 -14.30 1.20 21.99
N LEU A 10 -14.05 0.72 20.76
CA LEU A 10 -12.73 0.29 20.32
C LEU A 10 -11.72 1.43 20.16
N SER A 11 -12.17 2.66 19.98
CA SER A 11 -11.35 3.89 19.84
C SER A 11 -10.16 3.73 18.88
N LEU A 12 -10.39 3.08 17.73
CA LEU A 12 -9.34 2.77 16.75
C LEU A 12 -8.73 4.05 16.19
N VAL A 13 -7.40 4.12 16.23
CA VAL A 13 -6.67 5.18 15.53
C VAL A 13 -6.65 4.95 14.03
N ASN A 14 -6.34 5.98 13.26
CA ASN A 14 -6.31 5.87 11.82
C ASN A 14 -5.25 4.84 11.34
N GLY A 15 -5.64 3.99 10.40
CA GLY A 15 -4.84 2.88 9.88
C GLY A 15 -4.87 1.62 10.77
N GLU A 16 -5.51 1.67 11.94
CA GLU A 16 -5.57 0.53 12.85
C GLU A 16 -6.62 -0.48 12.40
N THR A 17 -6.25 -1.75 12.51
CA THR A 17 -7.14 -2.88 12.29
C THR A 17 -7.14 -3.76 13.54
N LYS A 18 -8.33 -4.05 14.07
CA LYS A 18 -8.53 -4.96 15.19
C LYS A 18 -9.36 -6.17 14.80
N ARG A 19 -8.88 -7.34 15.21
CA ARG A 19 -9.59 -8.61 14.98
C ARG A 19 -10.05 -9.18 16.32
N MET A 20 -11.32 -9.63 16.36
CA MET A 20 -11.94 -10.07 17.60
C MET A 20 -13.03 -11.13 17.35
N ALA A 21 -13.66 -11.62 18.43
CA ALA A 21 -14.84 -12.45 18.33
C ALA A 21 -16.00 -11.64 17.76
N CYS A 22 -16.76 -12.25 16.85
CA CYS A 22 -17.89 -11.58 16.23
C CYS A 22 -19.02 -11.32 17.25
N PRO A 23 -19.50 -10.08 17.40
CA PRO A 23 -20.56 -9.77 18.36
C PRO A 23 -21.92 -10.35 17.97
N VAL A 24 -22.09 -10.81 16.72
CA VAL A 24 -23.34 -11.39 16.22
C VAL A 24 -23.34 -12.92 16.33
N CYS A 25 -22.28 -13.58 15.83
CA CYS A 25 -22.21 -15.04 15.79
C CYS A 25 -21.28 -15.66 16.82
N ASN A 26 -20.65 -14.86 17.68
CA ASN A 26 -19.72 -15.26 18.73
C ASN A 26 -18.52 -16.13 18.29
N THR A 27 -18.28 -16.25 16.99
CA THR A 27 -17.15 -17.01 16.49
C THR A 27 -15.85 -16.24 16.73
N LYS A 28 -14.87 -16.89 17.37
CA LYS A 28 -13.58 -16.30 17.72
C LYS A 28 -12.78 -15.89 16.48
N ASN A 29 -12.13 -14.72 16.53
CA ASN A 29 -11.21 -14.23 15.50
C ASN A 29 -11.80 -14.15 14.08
N THR A 30 -13.10 -13.92 13.93
CA THR A 30 -13.76 -13.79 12.63
C THR A 30 -14.24 -12.39 12.31
N PHE A 31 -14.26 -11.50 13.29
CA PHE A 31 -14.72 -10.13 13.11
C PHE A 31 -13.54 -9.17 13.06
N THR A 32 -13.43 -8.42 11.99
CA THR A 32 -12.37 -7.42 11.79
C THR A 32 -12.99 -6.05 11.67
N VAL A 33 -12.40 -5.08 12.35
CA VAL A 33 -12.76 -3.66 12.27
C VAL A 33 -11.52 -2.89 11.88
N THR A 34 -11.63 -2.05 10.87
CA THR A 34 -10.53 -1.21 10.36
C THR A 34 -10.97 0.24 10.32
N ASN A 35 -10.14 1.14 10.83
CA ASN A 35 -10.30 2.58 10.65
C ASN A 35 -9.37 3.05 9.51
N ASN A 36 -9.95 3.40 8.38
CA ASN A 36 -9.23 3.93 7.23
C ASN A 36 -9.64 5.39 7.01
N MET A 37 -8.82 6.32 7.53
CA MET A 37 -9.01 7.78 7.38
C MET A 37 -10.44 8.22 7.75
N GLY A 38 -10.92 7.78 8.90
CA GLY A 38 -12.27 8.10 9.39
C GLY A 38 -13.40 7.27 8.74
N SER A 39 -13.09 6.42 7.78
CA SER A 39 -14.00 5.39 7.29
C SER A 39 -13.77 4.12 8.11
N ILE A 40 -14.66 3.84 9.05
CA ILE A 40 -14.60 2.62 9.85
C ILE A 40 -15.41 1.55 9.15
N VAL A 41 -14.75 0.49 8.74
CA VAL A 41 -15.38 -0.67 8.10
C VAL A 41 -15.20 -1.91 8.95
N TRP A 42 -16.19 -2.79 8.94
CA TRP A 42 -16.14 -4.07 9.66
C TRP A 42 -16.77 -5.19 8.86
N ASN A 43 -16.26 -6.39 9.08
CA ASN A 43 -16.78 -7.58 8.45
C ASN A 43 -16.54 -8.82 9.30
N CYS A 44 -17.49 -9.76 9.28
CA CYS A 44 -17.29 -11.10 9.81
C CYS A 44 -16.97 -12.07 8.67
N TYR A 45 -15.85 -12.78 8.78
CA TYR A 45 -15.41 -13.74 7.76
C TYR A 45 -16.01 -15.14 7.89
N LYS A 46 -16.99 -15.33 8.78
CA LYS A 46 -17.78 -16.57 8.82
C LYS A 46 -18.85 -16.52 7.74
N ALA A 47 -18.85 -17.48 6.81
CA ALA A 47 -19.71 -17.49 5.63
C ALA A 47 -21.22 -17.39 5.94
N SER A 48 -21.65 -17.91 7.09
CA SER A 48 -23.05 -17.85 7.54
C SER A 48 -23.42 -16.62 8.37
N CYS A 49 -22.51 -15.64 8.51
CA CYS A 49 -22.71 -14.44 9.31
C CYS A 49 -22.80 -13.21 8.42
N THR A 50 -23.83 -12.40 8.64
CA THR A 50 -24.10 -11.17 7.88
C THR A 50 -23.57 -9.91 8.57
N ALA A 51 -22.76 -10.06 9.64
CA ALA A 51 -22.20 -8.92 10.38
C ALA A 51 -21.13 -8.21 9.54
N GLY A 52 -21.56 -7.26 8.76
CA GLY A 52 -20.69 -6.38 7.95
C GLY A 52 -21.29 -4.99 7.83
N GLY A 53 -20.46 -4.01 7.56
CA GLY A 53 -20.92 -2.64 7.38
C GLY A 53 -19.79 -1.61 7.46
N GLY A 54 -20.19 -0.35 7.45
CA GLY A 54 -19.27 0.78 7.58
C GLY A 54 -19.96 2.01 8.15
N THR A 55 -19.17 2.86 8.79
CA THR A 55 -19.57 4.18 9.25
C THR A 55 -18.47 5.17 8.98
N ARG A 56 -18.80 6.45 8.96
CA ARG A 56 -17.80 7.52 8.82
C ARG A 56 -17.78 8.33 10.11
N THR A 57 -16.58 8.61 10.59
CA THR A 57 -16.32 9.59 11.63
C THR A 57 -15.75 10.85 10.99
N SER A 58 -16.12 12.01 11.52
CA SER A 58 -15.51 13.26 11.07
C SER A 58 -14.03 13.27 11.47
N LEU A 59 -13.15 13.40 10.49
CA LEU A 59 -11.72 13.66 10.74
C LEU A 59 -11.54 15.12 11.07
N THR A 60 -10.83 15.40 12.15
CA THR A 60 -10.38 16.76 12.43
C THR A 60 -9.13 17.09 11.62
N ALA A 61 -8.88 18.38 11.38
CA ALA A 61 -7.63 18.82 10.74
C ALA A 61 -6.38 18.36 11.51
N ASN A 62 -6.50 18.20 12.83
CA ASN A 62 -5.42 17.66 13.68
C ASN A 62 -5.17 16.18 13.44
N ASP A 63 -6.21 15.37 13.22
CA ASP A 63 -6.04 13.93 12.90
C ASP A 63 -5.32 13.77 11.56
N ILE A 64 -5.69 14.58 10.57
CA ILE A 64 -5.03 14.59 9.26
C ILE A 64 -3.55 15.01 9.42
N ARG A 65 -3.26 16.07 10.15
CA ARG A 65 -1.88 16.54 10.39
C ARG A 65 -1.04 15.50 11.12
N LYS A 66 -1.58 14.86 12.17
CA LYS A 66 -0.88 13.78 12.89
C LYS A 66 -0.57 12.60 11.99
N THR A 67 -1.51 12.21 11.13
CA THR A 67 -1.29 11.10 10.19
C THR A 67 -0.21 11.47 9.16
N LEU A 68 -0.28 12.66 8.57
CA LEU A 68 0.73 13.13 7.63
C LEU A 68 2.10 13.32 8.29
N GLY A 69 2.14 13.85 9.53
CA GLY A 69 3.38 13.99 10.31
C GLY A 69 4.03 12.64 10.61
N ARG A 70 3.25 11.64 11.05
CA ARG A 70 3.77 10.27 11.27
C ARG A 70 4.33 9.65 9.99
N VAL A 71 3.62 9.79 8.87
CA VAL A 71 4.10 9.32 7.58
C VAL A 71 5.42 10.01 7.20
N ALA A 72 5.55 11.31 7.44
CA ALA A 72 6.78 12.04 7.17
C ALA A 72 7.94 11.59 8.08
N GLU A 73 7.69 11.40 9.37
CA GLU A 73 8.71 10.91 10.33
C GLU A 73 9.15 9.49 10.02
N GLU A 74 8.22 8.58 9.74
CA GLU A 74 8.52 7.20 9.35
C GLU A 74 9.33 7.16 8.04
N THR A 75 9.13 8.13 7.15
CA THR A 75 9.81 8.20 5.86
C THR A 75 11.26 8.65 5.98
N HIS A 76 11.58 9.56 6.89
CA HIS A 76 12.95 10.02 7.13
C HIS A 76 13.88 8.95 7.71
N ALA A 77 13.32 7.91 8.32
CA ALA A 77 14.07 6.81 8.94
C ALA A 77 14.28 5.60 8.03
N ILE A 78 13.68 5.57 6.83
CA ILE A 78 13.74 4.39 5.96
C ILE A 78 14.84 4.57 4.93
N THR A 79 15.93 3.82 5.08
CA THR A 79 16.91 3.59 4.03
C THR A 79 16.55 2.30 3.29
N PHE A 80 16.56 2.34 1.96
CA PHE A 80 16.38 1.15 1.13
C PHE A 80 17.73 0.76 0.53
N ASP A 81 18.30 -0.33 1.02
CA ASP A 81 19.48 -0.93 0.46
C ASP A 81 19.09 -1.68 -0.82
N ARG A 82 19.47 -1.09 -1.95
CA ARG A 82 19.20 -1.71 -3.26
C ARG A 82 19.90 -3.05 -3.37
N PRO A 83 19.17 -4.15 -3.58
CA PRO A 83 19.78 -5.47 -3.77
C PRO A 83 20.71 -5.49 -4.98
N GLU A 84 21.84 -6.21 -4.88
CA GLU A 84 22.82 -6.36 -5.96
C GLU A 84 22.25 -6.98 -7.24
N TRP A 85 21.21 -7.81 -7.09
CA TRP A 85 20.52 -8.46 -8.21
C TRP A 85 19.52 -7.55 -8.95
N PHE A 86 19.41 -6.28 -8.56
CA PHE A 86 18.69 -5.26 -9.32
C PHE A 86 19.67 -4.62 -10.30
N VAL A 87 19.60 -5.04 -11.55
CA VAL A 87 20.51 -4.60 -12.60
C VAL A 87 19.86 -3.66 -13.60
N ARG A 88 20.64 -2.82 -14.24
CA ARG A 88 20.21 -1.99 -15.37
C ARG A 88 20.33 -2.78 -16.67
N ASP A 89 19.40 -3.72 -16.90
CA ASP A 89 19.36 -4.50 -18.13
C ASP A 89 18.08 -4.16 -18.91
N TYR A 90 18.13 -3.08 -19.66
CA TYR A 90 16.98 -2.60 -20.43
C TYR A 90 16.56 -3.57 -21.54
N LYS A 91 17.44 -4.45 -22.02
CA LYS A 91 17.09 -5.49 -23.00
C LYS A 91 16.10 -6.50 -22.41
N LYS A 92 16.27 -6.84 -21.13
CA LYS A 92 15.38 -7.77 -20.42
C LYS A 92 13.99 -7.23 -20.17
N ILE A 93 13.84 -5.91 -20.13
CA ILE A 93 12.56 -5.24 -19.86
C ILE A 93 12.01 -4.50 -21.10
N ALA A 94 12.67 -4.60 -22.26
CA ALA A 94 12.29 -3.88 -23.48
C ALA A 94 10.85 -4.18 -23.90
N SER A 95 10.47 -5.45 -24.01
CA SER A 95 9.11 -5.84 -24.39
C SER A 95 8.04 -5.29 -23.44
N PHE A 96 8.35 -5.21 -22.13
CA PHE A 96 7.46 -4.59 -21.16
C PHE A 96 7.38 -3.07 -21.36
N SER A 97 8.51 -2.41 -21.55
CA SER A 97 8.59 -0.97 -21.76
C SER A 97 7.84 -0.55 -23.04
N ASP A 98 8.02 -1.30 -24.13
CA ASP A 98 7.33 -1.07 -25.38
C ASP A 98 5.82 -1.26 -25.25
N GLN A 99 5.39 -2.33 -24.59
CA GLN A 99 3.96 -2.61 -24.37
C GLN A 99 3.25 -1.47 -23.61
N TRP A 100 3.93 -0.87 -22.66
CA TRP A 100 3.36 0.17 -21.80
C TRP A 100 3.84 1.57 -22.16
N GLN A 101 4.57 1.73 -23.28
CA GLN A 101 5.10 3.00 -23.79
C GLN A 101 5.93 3.75 -22.73
N LEU A 102 6.77 3.02 -21.97
CA LEU A 102 7.59 3.56 -20.90
C LEU A 102 9.01 3.81 -21.40
N ASP A 103 9.59 4.96 -21.06
CA ASP A 103 11.03 5.17 -21.14
C ASP A 103 11.70 4.58 -19.90
N ALA A 104 12.28 3.39 -20.06
CA ALA A 104 12.91 2.67 -18.96
C ALA A 104 14.14 3.39 -18.39
N GLN A 105 14.82 4.22 -19.18
CA GLN A 105 16.01 4.97 -18.75
C GLN A 105 15.58 6.23 -17.98
N ASP A 106 14.62 6.97 -18.50
CA ASP A 106 14.09 8.18 -17.84
C ASP A 106 13.44 7.84 -16.48
N LEU A 107 12.70 6.74 -16.44
CA LEU A 107 12.08 6.24 -15.21
C LEU A 107 13.06 5.53 -14.26
N GLY A 108 14.30 5.31 -14.67
CA GLY A 108 15.33 4.62 -13.88
C GLY A 108 14.96 3.18 -13.53
N LEU A 109 14.23 2.49 -14.44
CA LEU A 109 13.78 1.13 -14.19
C LEU A 109 14.96 0.17 -14.06
N LEU A 110 14.76 -0.86 -13.23
CA LEU A 110 15.72 -1.92 -13.01
C LEU A 110 15.08 -3.28 -13.34
N TYR A 111 15.94 -4.29 -13.50
CA TYR A 111 15.52 -5.67 -13.68
C TYR A 111 15.98 -6.52 -12.50
N ASP A 112 15.04 -7.21 -11.86
CA ASP A 112 15.32 -8.22 -10.85
C ASP A 112 15.62 -9.56 -11.53
N VAL A 113 16.90 -9.95 -11.52
CA VAL A 113 17.36 -11.19 -12.16
C VAL A 113 16.88 -12.45 -11.44
N ARG A 114 16.58 -12.38 -10.14
CA ARG A 114 16.14 -13.52 -9.33
C ARG A 114 14.67 -13.83 -9.51
N GLU A 115 13.86 -12.78 -9.55
CA GLU A 115 12.41 -12.96 -9.61
C GLU A 115 11.81 -12.64 -10.98
N HIS A 116 12.64 -12.27 -11.95
CA HIS A 116 12.19 -11.90 -13.30
C HIS A 116 11.10 -10.84 -13.29
N ARG A 117 11.48 -9.68 -12.73
CA ARG A 117 10.57 -8.54 -12.56
C ARG A 117 11.18 -7.25 -13.11
N VAL A 118 10.36 -6.42 -13.68
CA VAL A 118 10.70 -5.01 -13.84
C VAL A 118 10.51 -4.32 -12.49
N VAL A 119 11.47 -3.50 -12.10
CA VAL A 119 11.51 -2.85 -10.78
C VAL A 119 11.45 -1.33 -10.96
N PHE A 120 10.51 -0.72 -10.27
CA PHE A 120 10.28 0.71 -10.20
C PHE A 120 10.83 1.22 -8.86
N PRO A 121 11.93 2.00 -8.87
CA PRO A 121 12.46 2.60 -7.64
C PRO A 121 11.49 3.67 -7.11
N VAL A 122 11.17 3.61 -5.82
CA VAL A 122 10.42 4.66 -5.14
C VAL A 122 11.41 5.68 -4.61
N VAL A 123 11.38 6.87 -5.18
CA VAL A 123 12.33 7.95 -4.86
C VAL A 123 11.62 9.06 -4.10
N HIS A 124 12.20 9.48 -2.99
CA HIS A 124 11.72 10.63 -2.22
C HIS A 124 12.91 11.52 -1.83
N GLY A 125 12.80 12.82 -2.09
CA GLY A 125 13.89 13.76 -1.82
C GLY A 125 15.21 13.41 -2.53
N GLY A 126 15.17 12.76 -3.69
CA GLY A 126 16.34 12.32 -4.44
C GLY A 126 16.97 11.02 -3.93
N VAL A 127 16.42 10.40 -2.89
CA VAL A 127 16.91 9.13 -2.32
C VAL A 127 15.92 8.01 -2.63
N THR A 128 16.43 6.84 -3.00
CA THR A 128 15.59 5.65 -3.15
C THR A 128 15.24 5.12 -1.77
N VAL A 129 13.95 5.13 -1.45
CA VAL A 129 13.40 4.73 -0.14
C VAL A 129 12.70 3.38 -0.17
N ASP A 130 12.40 2.87 -1.37
CA ASP A 130 11.78 1.57 -1.60
C ASP A 130 11.87 1.18 -3.08
N ALA A 131 11.32 0.02 -3.42
CA ALA A 131 11.10 -0.40 -4.78
C ALA A 131 9.83 -1.26 -4.89
N THR A 132 9.15 -1.18 -6.02
CA THR A 132 8.05 -2.08 -6.37
C THR A 132 8.37 -2.80 -7.66
N GLY A 133 8.08 -4.10 -7.72
CA GLY A 133 8.42 -4.95 -8.86
C GLY A 133 7.21 -5.63 -9.49
N ARG A 134 7.07 -5.50 -10.81
CA ARG A 134 6.06 -6.20 -11.59
C ARG A 134 6.63 -7.43 -12.25
N SER A 135 5.98 -8.57 -12.10
CA SER A 135 6.37 -9.82 -12.78
C SER A 135 6.26 -9.67 -14.30
N LEU A 136 7.32 -10.07 -15.00
CA LEU A 136 7.34 -10.16 -16.47
C LEU A 136 6.72 -11.46 -17.01
N GLY A 137 6.35 -12.38 -16.11
CA GLY A 137 5.71 -13.66 -16.44
C GLY A 137 4.51 -13.94 -15.53
N ASN A 138 4.28 -15.20 -15.24
CA ASN A 138 3.12 -15.68 -14.47
C ASN A 138 3.39 -15.78 -12.96
N ARG A 139 4.46 -15.18 -12.46
CA ARG A 139 4.83 -15.26 -11.04
C ARG A 139 3.85 -14.48 -10.18
N ILE A 140 3.43 -15.07 -9.09
CA ILE A 140 2.55 -14.45 -8.08
C ILE A 140 3.38 -14.07 -6.85
N PRO A 141 3.13 -12.91 -6.23
CA PRO A 141 2.17 -11.89 -6.64
C PRO A 141 2.61 -11.15 -7.90
N LYS A 142 1.66 -10.66 -8.69
CA LYS A 142 1.92 -9.87 -9.91
C LYS A 142 2.76 -8.64 -9.59
N TRP A 143 2.40 -7.92 -8.53
CA TRP A 143 3.15 -6.82 -7.94
C TRP A 143 3.76 -7.23 -6.60
N LYS A 144 5.00 -6.82 -6.35
CA LYS A 144 5.73 -7.08 -5.11
C LYS A 144 6.41 -5.80 -4.65
N ARG A 145 6.25 -5.47 -3.37
CA ARG A 145 7.04 -4.43 -2.72
C ARG A 145 8.28 -5.04 -2.08
N TYR A 146 9.42 -4.37 -2.17
CA TYR A 146 10.70 -4.89 -1.67
C TYR A 146 11.11 -4.31 -0.34
N GLY A 147 10.70 -3.07 -0.06
CA GLY A 147 10.95 -2.41 1.21
C GLY A 147 9.71 -2.27 2.07
N LYS A 148 9.79 -1.37 3.05
CA LYS A 148 8.74 -1.11 4.05
C LYS A 148 8.20 0.32 4.00
N SER A 149 8.64 1.12 3.03
CA SER A 149 8.15 2.49 2.90
C SER A 149 6.65 2.52 2.61
N VAL A 150 5.95 3.48 3.17
CA VAL A 150 4.52 3.76 2.89
C VAL A 150 4.35 4.71 1.71
N LEU A 151 5.46 5.26 1.18
CA LEU A 151 5.41 6.21 0.09
C LEU A 151 4.99 5.55 -1.23
N PRO A 152 4.20 6.25 -2.05
CA PRO A 152 3.85 5.81 -3.39
C PRO A 152 5.03 5.96 -4.35
N TYR A 153 4.99 5.23 -5.46
CA TYR A 153 5.79 5.55 -6.63
C TYR A 153 5.27 6.86 -7.24
N VAL A 154 6.18 7.77 -7.56
CA VAL A 154 5.83 9.05 -8.19
C VAL A 154 6.70 9.24 -9.42
N SER A 155 6.08 9.59 -10.55
CA SER A 155 6.77 9.92 -11.80
C SER A 155 6.20 11.22 -12.39
N GLY A 156 7.04 11.95 -13.12
CA GLY A 156 6.66 13.19 -13.78
C GLY A 156 6.96 14.45 -12.97
N ARG A 157 6.78 15.59 -13.63
CA ARG A 157 7.00 16.94 -13.07
C ARG A 157 5.86 17.85 -13.54
N GLY A 158 4.83 17.99 -12.74
CA GLY A 158 3.66 18.80 -13.10
C GLY A 158 3.11 19.54 -11.89
N LYS A 159 2.13 20.44 -12.16
CA LYS A 159 1.36 21.12 -11.13
C LYS A 159 0.10 20.34 -10.72
N THR A 160 -0.24 19.31 -11.47
CA THR A 160 -1.40 18.44 -11.25
C THR A 160 -0.92 17.03 -11.02
N ALA A 161 -1.41 16.37 -9.98
CA ALA A 161 -1.15 14.97 -9.69
C ALA A 161 -2.33 14.10 -10.12
N VAL A 162 -2.05 12.98 -10.79
CA VAL A 162 -3.02 11.93 -11.07
C VAL A 162 -2.65 10.72 -10.23
N VAL A 163 -3.61 10.23 -9.45
CA VAL A 163 -3.42 9.05 -8.60
C VAL A 163 -3.99 7.85 -9.32
N VAL A 164 -3.18 6.82 -9.49
CA VAL A 164 -3.54 5.57 -10.15
C VAL A 164 -3.27 4.38 -9.24
N GLU A 165 -3.86 3.24 -9.56
CA GLU A 165 -3.79 2.05 -8.70
C GLU A 165 -2.41 1.37 -8.77
N ASP A 166 -1.75 1.43 -9.92
CA ASP A 166 -0.41 0.84 -10.11
C ASP A 166 0.52 1.75 -10.95
N CYS A 167 1.76 1.29 -11.24
CA CYS A 167 2.79 2.11 -11.91
C CYS A 167 2.68 2.11 -13.44
N VAL A 168 1.71 1.40 -14.01
CA VAL A 168 1.52 1.24 -15.46
C VAL A 168 0.05 1.23 -15.85
#